data_66e373028843fcd9f55251b10dfdf779
#
_entry.id   66e373028843fcd9f55251b10dfdf779
#
_cell.length_a   1.000
_cell.length_b   1.000
_cell.length_c   1.000
_cell.angle_alpha   90.00
_cell.angle_beta   90.00
_cell.angle_gamma   90.00
#
_symmetry.space_group_name_H-M   'P 1'
#
loop_
_entity.id
_entity.type
_entity.pdbx_description
1 polymer ?
#
loop_
_entity_poly.entity_id
_entity_poly.type
_entity_poly.pdbx_seq_one_letter_code
_entity_poly.pdbx_strand_id
1 'polypeptide(L)'
;MKILFIGDIYGDLGREALYENIAKVKKDYNINLVIANGENAAHGRGITKKIYKEFMECGINVITMGNHTYGNKDIFDLLEEKSNIVIPANYPANPKCGYQAINYNGTKITIINLLGRVYMNNIALDCPFKIVDKILEEVKSDHYIVDFHAEATSEKVALGLYLDGRVDAVLGTHTHVQTADERVLPKGTLYISDVGMTGPLNGVIGVEANIVINKFTKGIIEPNKTATGEKQFNGVILDINNNKKSITRIHI
;
A
#
# COMPACT_ATOMS: atom_id res chain seq x y z
N MET A 1 -15.82 11.14 -6.06
CA MET A 1 -15.69 9.87 -5.30
C MET A 1 -14.51 9.96 -4.38
N LYS A 2 -14.67 9.49 -3.13
CA LYS A 2 -13.59 9.51 -2.12
C LYS A 2 -13.07 8.10 -1.84
N ILE A 3 -11.76 7.94 -1.93
CA ILE A 3 -11.05 6.68 -1.69
C ILE A 3 -10.15 6.88 -0.48
N LEU A 4 -10.22 5.97 0.50
CA LEU A 4 -9.24 5.87 1.57
C LEU A 4 -8.18 4.85 1.16
N PHE A 5 -6.92 5.27 1.15
CA PHE A 5 -5.79 4.35 1.04
C PHE A 5 -5.07 4.31 2.38
N ILE A 6 -4.98 3.13 2.98
CA ILE A 6 -4.33 2.88 4.28
C ILE A 6 -2.93 2.35 4.02
N GLY A 7 -1.93 2.96 4.66
CA GLY A 7 -0.53 2.56 4.52
C GLY A 7 -0.25 1.19 5.15
N ASP A 8 1.01 0.77 5.07
CA ASP A 8 1.47 -0.56 5.46
C ASP A 8 0.93 -1.00 6.83
N ILE A 9 -0.01 -1.95 6.85
CA ILE A 9 -0.59 -2.48 8.11
C ILE A 9 0.41 -3.47 8.71
N TYR A 10 0.96 -3.12 9.87
CA TYR A 10 2.07 -3.86 10.46
C TYR A 10 1.65 -4.63 11.74
N GLY A 11 1.63 -5.95 11.66
CA GLY A 11 1.43 -6.83 12.80
C GLY A 11 0.10 -6.63 13.54
N ASP A 12 0.08 -7.02 14.81
CA ASP A 12 -1.13 -7.00 15.63
C ASP A 12 -1.61 -5.58 15.94
N LEU A 13 -0.69 -4.69 16.36
CA LEU A 13 -1.03 -3.29 16.64
C LEU A 13 -1.55 -2.54 15.39
N GLY A 14 -1.03 -2.89 14.19
CA GLY A 14 -1.55 -2.32 12.94
C GLY A 14 -2.99 -2.76 12.66
N ARG A 15 -3.31 -4.03 12.91
CA ARG A 15 -4.68 -4.52 12.77
C ARG A 15 -5.63 -3.92 13.81
N GLU A 16 -5.18 -3.78 15.06
CA GLU A 16 -5.96 -3.09 16.10
C GLU A 16 -6.22 -1.63 15.72
N ALA A 17 -5.19 -0.87 15.33
CA ALA A 17 -5.34 0.51 14.88
C ALA A 17 -6.32 0.64 13.69
N LEU A 18 -6.26 -0.31 12.74
CA LEU A 18 -7.22 -0.39 11.65
C LEU A 18 -8.66 -0.55 12.16
N TYR A 19 -8.92 -1.57 12.99
CA TYR A 19 -10.29 -1.89 13.44
C TYR A 19 -10.90 -0.78 14.29
N GLU A 20 -10.11 -0.07 15.10
CA GLU A 20 -10.57 1.05 15.90
C GLU A 20 -10.93 2.29 15.07
N ASN A 21 -10.25 2.52 13.95
CA ASN A 21 -10.36 3.80 13.25
C ASN A 21 -11.14 3.74 11.93
N ILE A 22 -11.16 2.60 11.23
CA ILE A 22 -11.69 2.52 9.86
C ILE A 22 -13.16 2.97 9.75
N ALA A 23 -14.02 2.53 10.68
CA ALA A 23 -15.45 2.86 10.64
C ALA A 23 -15.68 4.36 10.85
N LYS A 24 -14.95 4.99 11.79
CA LYS A 24 -15.01 6.42 12.05
C LYS A 24 -14.52 7.22 10.84
N VAL A 25 -13.35 6.89 10.30
CA VAL A 25 -12.78 7.57 9.13
C VAL A 25 -13.71 7.45 7.92
N LYS A 26 -14.27 6.26 7.66
CA LYS A 26 -15.26 6.07 6.58
C LYS A 26 -16.46 7.00 6.72
N LYS A 27 -16.99 7.16 7.93
CA LYS A 27 -18.14 8.02 8.21
C LYS A 27 -17.78 9.49 8.11
N ASP A 28 -16.73 9.93 8.79
CA ASP A 28 -16.36 11.34 8.92
C ASP A 28 -16.00 11.97 7.57
N TYR A 29 -15.39 11.19 6.67
CA TYR A 29 -14.96 11.65 5.35
C TYR A 29 -15.87 11.20 4.20
N ASN A 30 -16.94 10.45 4.47
CA ASN A 30 -17.83 9.89 3.44
C ASN A 30 -17.08 9.03 2.41
N ILE A 31 -16.27 8.09 2.89
CA ILE A 31 -15.44 7.22 2.04
C ILE A 31 -16.29 6.20 1.28
N ASN A 32 -16.07 6.12 -0.02
CA ASN A 32 -16.75 5.20 -0.93
C ASN A 32 -16.01 3.86 -1.08
N LEU A 33 -14.68 3.89 -1.12
CA LEU A 33 -13.82 2.75 -1.37
C LEU A 33 -12.64 2.79 -0.41
N VAL A 34 -12.22 1.62 0.11
CA VAL A 34 -11.05 1.48 0.96
C VAL A 34 -10.06 0.51 0.31
N ILE A 35 -8.83 0.98 0.14
CA ILE A 35 -7.67 0.20 -0.29
C ILE A 35 -6.67 0.20 0.88
N ALA A 36 -5.98 -0.91 1.12
CA ALA A 36 -4.97 -0.97 2.18
C ALA A 36 -3.78 -1.81 1.73
N ASN A 37 -2.57 -1.40 2.12
CA ASN A 37 -1.41 -2.25 1.97
C ASN A 37 -1.34 -3.24 3.14
N GLY A 38 -1.44 -4.54 2.84
CA GLY A 38 -1.52 -5.63 3.83
C GLY A 38 -0.26 -6.50 3.90
N GLU A 39 0.83 -6.11 3.26
CA GLU A 39 2.01 -6.96 3.13
C GLU A 39 2.69 -7.33 4.45
N ASN A 40 2.49 -6.51 5.49
CA ASN A 40 3.09 -6.67 6.82
C ASN A 40 2.09 -7.11 7.90
N ALA A 41 0.86 -7.46 7.51
CA ALA A 41 -0.25 -7.70 8.44
C ALA A 41 -0.07 -8.93 9.34
N ALA A 42 0.66 -9.97 8.89
CA ALA A 42 0.93 -11.17 9.65
C ALA A 42 2.30 -11.07 10.33
N HIS A 43 2.33 -10.59 11.57
CA HIS A 43 3.57 -10.46 12.38
C HIS A 43 4.71 -9.71 11.67
N GLY A 44 4.35 -8.69 10.86
CA GLY A 44 5.29 -7.88 10.09
C GLY A 44 5.72 -8.48 8.75
N ARG A 45 5.12 -9.60 8.28
CA ARG A 45 5.49 -10.22 7.01
C ARG A 45 4.40 -11.09 6.41
N GLY A 46 3.86 -10.67 5.26
CA GLY A 46 2.80 -11.39 4.55
C GLY A 46 1.41 -11.21 5.16
N ILE A 47 0.46 -11.97 4.65
CA ILE A 47 -0.94 -11.99 5.10
C ILE A 47 -1.43 -13.44 5.21
N THR A 48 -2.29 -13.73 6.20
CA THR A 48 -2.95 -15.04 6.34
C THR A 48 -4.39 -14.99 5.81
N LYS A 49 -4.98 -16.16 5.51
CA LYS A 49 -6.41 -16.27 5.15
C LYS A 49 -7.33 -15.69 6.22
N LYS A 50 -6.97 -15.87 7.50
CA LYS A 50 -7.74 -15.31 8.62
C LYS A 50 -7.72 -13.79 8.58
N ILE A 51 -6.53 -13.17 8.48
CA ILE A 51 -6.37 -11.72 8.42
C ILE A 51 -7.06 -11.15 7.17
N TYR A 52 -6.96 -11.82 6.04
CA TYR A 52 -7.67 -11.43 4.83
C TYR A 52 -9.19 -11.32 5.05
N LYS A 53 -9.80 -12.35 5.68
CA LYS A 53 -11.23 -12.32 5.99
C LYS A 53 -11.58 -11.17 6.93
N GLU A 54 -10.82 -10.98 8.01
CA GLU A 54 -11.01 -9.87 8.95
C GLU A 54 -10.94 -8.50 8.24
N PHE A 55 -10.03 -8.33 7.29
CA PHE A 55 -9.90 -7.10 6.49
C PHE A 55 -11.11 -6.87 5.59
N MET A 56 -11.62 -7.90 4.94
CA MET A 56 -12.84 -7.79 4.14
C MET A 56 -14.05 -7.45 5.02
N GLU A 57 -14.19 -8.10 6.18
CA GLU A 57 -15.29 -7.86 7.12
C GLU A 57 -15.27 -6.45 7.71
N CYS A 58 -14.10 -5.86 7.97
CA CYS A 58 -14.01 -4.47 8.45
C CYS A 58 -14.23 -3.44 7.33
N GLY A 59 -14.36 -3.88 6.09
CA GLY A 59 -14.77 -3.06 4.95
C GLY A 59 -13.65 -2.53 4.07
N ILE A 60 -12.48 -3.18 4.06
CA ILE A 60 -11.47 -3.02 3.00
C ILE A 60 -12.00 -3.67 1.73
N ASN A 61 -11.85 -3.02 0.60
CA ASN A 61 -12.32 -3.50 -0.69
C ASN A 61 -11.22 -4.17 -1.50
N VAL A 62 -9.99 -3.68 -1.42
CA VAL A 62 -8.82 -4.21 -2.12
C VAL A 62 -7.60 -4.13 -1.21
N ILE A 63 -6.79 -5.17 -1.20
CA ILE A 63 -5.53 -5.23 -0.48
C ILE A 63 -4.38 -5.24 -1.48
N THR A 64 -3.46 -4.28 -1.36
CA THR A 64 -2.20 -4.31 -2.09
C THR A 64 -1.11 -4.97 -1.25
N MET A 65 -0.08 -5.46 -1.91
CA MET A 65 1.05 -6.13 -1.29
C MET A 65 2.37 -5.39 -1.63
N GLY A 66 3.50 -6.00 -1.29
CA GLY A 66 4.82 -5.45 -1.54
C GLY A 66 5.88 -6.55 -1.61
N ASN A 67 7.10 -6.27 -1.15
CA ASN A 67 8.21 -7.23 -1.18
C ASN A 67 8.02 -8.42 -0.23
N HIS A 68 7.10 -8.35 0.73
CA HIS A 68 6.74 -9.46 1.61
C HIS A 68 5.53 -10.27 1.11
N THR A 69 5.11 -10.10 -0.15
CA THR A 69 3.99 -10.86 -0.76
C THR A 69 4.03 -12.35 -0.44
N TYR A 70 5.18 -12.97 -0.59
CA TYR A 70 5.37 -14.41 -0.35
C TYR A 70 5.86 -14.74 1.08
N GLY A 71 5.69 -13.81 2.02
CA GLY A 71 6.10 -13.99 3.41
C GLY A 71 5.25 -14.99 4.20
N ASN A 72 4.05 -15.30 3.72
CA ASN A 72 3.16 -16.32 4.27
C ASN A 72 2.61 -17.21 3.17
N LYS A 73 2.50 -18.52 3.43
CA LYS A 73 2.07 -19.52 2.42
C LYS A 73 0.60 -19.38 2.01
N ASP A 74 -0.23 -18.86 2.89
CA ASP A 74 -1.65 -18.65 2.59
C ASP A 74 -1.90 -17.76 1.36
N ILE A 75 -0.89 -16.97 0.96
CA ILE A 75 -0.99 -16.12 -0.22
C ILE A 75 -1.27 -16.92 -1.50
N PHE A 76 -0.70 -18.11 -1.64
CA PHE A 76 -0.91 -18.94 -2.83
C PHE A 76 -2.38 -19.34 -2.98
N ASP A 77 -2.99 -19.80 -1.90
CA ASP A 77 -4.40 -20.17 -1.90
C ASP A 77 -5.30 -18.94 -2.15
N LEU A 78 -4.99 -17.80 -1.48
CA LEU A 78 -5.73 -16.55 -1.66
C LEU A 78 -5.70 -16.08 -3.12
N LEU A 79 -4.58 -16.24 -3.80
CA LEU A 79 -4.46 -15.90 -5.23
C LEU A 79 -5.24 -16.85 -6.12
N GLU A 80 -5.29 -18.16 -5.80
CA GLU A 80 -6.10 -19.15 -6.54
C GLU A 80 -7.60 -18.92 -6.35
N GLU A 81 -8.04 -18.55 -5.15
CA GLU A 81 -9.43 -18.26 -4.79
C GLU A 81 -9.96 -16.95 -5.39
N LYS A 82 -9.19 -16.24 -6.22
CA LYS A 82 -9.52 -14.92 -6.79
C LYS A 82 -9.91 -13.89 -5.72
N SER A 83 -9.12 -13.84 -4.65
CA SER A 83 -9.28 -12.85 -3.58
C SER A 83 -9.09 -11.40 -4.07
N ASN A 84 -9.51 -10.44 -3.26
CA ASN A 84 -9.31 -9.02 -3.54
C ASN A 84 -7.88 -8.55 -3.18
N ILE A 85 -6.87 -9.38 -3.49
CA ILE A 85 -5.45 -9.08 -3.29
C ILE A 85 -4.79 -8.77 -4.62
N VAL A 86 -4.06 -7.67 -4.67
CA VAL A 86 -3.24 -7.23 -5.81
C VAL A 86 -1.78 -7.33 -5.40
N ILE A 87 -1.05 -8.24 -6.03
CA ILE A 87 0.39 -8.40 -5.80
C ILE A 87 1.17 -7.56 -6.82
N PRO A 88 2.46 -7.22 -6.56
CA PRO A 88 3.23 -6.42 -7.50
C PRO A 88 3.28 -7.03 -8.91
N ALA A 89 2.89 -6.22 -9.89
CA ALA A 89 2.78 -6.65 -11.30
C ALA A 89 4.14 -6.99 -11.94
N ASN A 90 5.21 -6.43 -11.41
CA ASN A 90 6.56 -6.59 -11.96
C ASN A 90 7.36 -7.71 -11.29
N TYR A 91 6.73 -8.61 -10.53
CA TYR A 91 7.35 -9.89 -10.18
C TYR A 91 7.53 -10.74 -11.44
N PRO A 92 8.69 -11.38 -11.66
CA PRO A 92 8.88 -12.35 -12.73
C PRO A 92 7.91 -13.53 -12.51
N ALA A 93 7.30 -14.01 -13.58
CA ALA A 93 6.32 -15.11 -13.55
C ALA A 93 5.13 -14.84 -12.60
N ASN A 94 4.66 -13.59 -12.55
CA ASN A 94 3.46 -13.26 -11.78
C ASN A 94 2.27 -14.09 -12.30
N PRO A 95 1.71 -15.03 -11.50
CA PRO A 95 0.65 -15.94 -11.93
C PRO A 95 -0.67 -15.21 -12.19
N LYS A 96 -0.81 -13.97 -11.74
CA LYS A 96 -2.00 -13.13 -11.93
C LYS A 96 -1.59 -11.70 -12.21
N CYS A 97 -2.50 -10.99 -12.85
CA CYS A 97 -2.35 -9.57 -13.12
C CYS A 97 -2.04 -8.80 -11.82
N GLY A 98 -0.99 -8.02 -11.81
CA GLY A 98 -0.66 -7.11 -10.72
C GLY A 98 -1.59 -5.90 -10.68
N TYR A 99 -2.83 -6.10 -11.05
CA TYR A 99 -3.91 -5.13 -10.98
C TYR A 99 -5.25 -5.82 -10.76
N GLN A 100 -6.18 -5.09 -10.19
CA GLN A 100 -7.58 -5.50 -10.07
C GLN A 100 -8.50 -4.37 -10.47
N ALA A 101 -9.42 -4.66 -11.38
CA ALA A 101 -10.50 -3.75 -11.75
C ALA A 101 -11.74 -4.07 -10.93
N ILE A 102 -12.30 -3.07 -10.29
CA ILE A 102 -13.56 -3.14 -9.55
C ILE A 102 -14.59 -2.20 -10.17
N ASN A 103 -15.87 -2.52 -10.00
CA ASN A 103 -16.96 -1.63 -10.39
C ASN A 103 -17.61 -1.06 -9.14
N TYR A 104 -17.61 0.26 -9.00
CA TYR A 104 -18.29 0.98 -7.95
C TYR A 104 -19.38 1.87 -8.54
N ASN A 105 -20.65 1.48 -8.40
CA ASN A 105 -21.81 2.22 -8.92
C ASN A 105 -21.69 2.60 -10.41
N GLY A 106 -21.23 1.67 -11.25
CA GLY A 106 -21.05 1.88 -12.68
C GLY A 106 -19.70 2.48 -13.08
N THR A 107 -18.89 2.94 -12.14
CA THR A 107 -17.54 3.48 -12.38
C THR A 107 -16.51 2.36 -12.23
N LYS A 108 -15.69 2.14 -13.25
CA LYS A 108 -14.62 1.15 -13.25
C LYS A 108 -13.34 1.75 -12.69
N ILE A 109 -12.79 1.16 -11.63
CA ILE A 109 -11.57 1.60 -10.96
C ILE A 109 -10.56 0.47 -11.02
N THR A 110 -9.36 0.75 -11.54
CA THR A 110 -8.26 -0.22 -11.55
C THR A 110 -7.23 0.16 -10.52
N ILE A 111 -6.96 -0.75 -9.60
CA ILE A 111 -5.88 -0.69 -8.62
C ILE A 111 -4.70 -1.47 -9.16
N ILE A 112 -3.52 -0.84 -9.23
CA ILE A 112 -2.27 -1.41 -9.74
C ILE A 112 -1.26 -1.42 -8.59
N ASN A 113 -0.56 -2.52 -8.40
CA ASN A 113 0.53 -2.61 -7.44
C ASN A 113 1.85 -2.85 -8.16
N LEU A 114 2.90 -2.12 -7.78
CA LEU A 114 4.23 -2.19 -8.37
C LEU A 114 5.30 -2.19 -7.27
N LEU A 115 6.42 -2.86 -7.52
CA LEU A 115 7.64 -2.76 -6.71
C LEU A 115 8.68 -1.86 -7.37
N GLY A 116 9.34 -1.04 -6.55
CA GLY A 116 10.60 -0.41 -6.93
C GLY A 116 11.73 -1.42 -7.08
N ARG A 117 12.84 -1.00 -7.70
CA ARG A 117 14.03 -1.83 -7.88
C ARG A 117 15.24 -1.29 -7.14
N VAL A 118 15.26 0.00 -6.84
CA VAL A 118 16.38 0.65 -6.18
C VAL A 118 16.34 0.33 -4.69
N TYR A 119 17.38 -0.34 -4.20
CA TYR A 119 17.52 -0.82 -2.80
C TYR A 119 16.46 -1.83 -2.34
N MET A 120 15.75 -2.49 -3.24
CA MET A 120 14.72 -3.48 -2.93
C MET A 120 15.25 -4.93 -2.88
N ASN A 121 16.39 -5.15 -2.21
CA ASN A 121 16.92 -6.48 -1.82
C ASN A 121 16.89 -7.57 -2.91
N ASN A 122 17.71 -7.42 -3.96
CA ASN A 122 18.10 -8.48 -4.91
C ASN A 122 16.97 -9.34 -5.53
N ILE A 123 15.75 -8.83 -5.59
CA ILE A 123 14.68 -9.51 -6.30
C ILE A 123 14.86 -9.19 -7.80
N ALA A 124 14.86 -10.21 -8.66
CA ALA A 124 14.86 -10.03 -10.10
C ALA A 124 13.48 -9.49 -10.54
N LEU A 125 13.34 -8.18 -10.64
CA LEU A 125 12.09 -7.51 -10.99
C LEU A 125 12.12 -6.97 -12.42
N ASP A 126 11.00 -7.09 -13.11
CA ASP A 126 10.77 -6.34 -14.33
C ASP A 126 10.71 -4.83 -14.06
N CYS A 127 10.92 -4.03 -15.11
CA CYS A 127 10.88 -2.57 -14.98
C CYS A 127 9.45 -2.09 -14.67
N PRO A 128 9.19 -1.45 -13.50
CA PRO A 128 7.85 -1.01 -13.13
C PRO A 128 7.27 0.00 -14.12
N PHE A 129 8.09 0.85 -14.73
CA PHE A 129 7.67 1.82 -15.75
C PHE A 129 7.14 1.13 -17.01
N LYS A 130 7.81 0.06 -17.46
CA LYS A 130 7.37 -0.70 -18.64
C LYS A 130 6.14 -1.57 -18.37
N ILE A 131 6.05 -2.10 -17.14
CA ILE A 131 4.91 -2.93 -16.75
C ILE A 131 3.64 -2.09 -16.62
N VAL A 132 3.72 -0.91 -15.99
CA VAL A 132 2.54 -0.04 -15.88
C VAL A 132 2.06 0.45 -17.24
N ASP A 133 2.96 0.72 -18.19
CA ASP A 133 2.57 1.08 -19.56
C ASP A 133 1.72 -0.03 -20.20
N LYS A 134 2.18 -1.28 -20.14
CA LYS A 134 1.42 -2.43 -20.66
C LYS A 134 0.03 -2.53 -20.03
N ILE A 135 -0.05 -2.37 -18.69
CA ILE A 135 -1.34 -2.43 -17.99
C ILE A 135 -2.29 -1.33 -18.47
N LEU A 136 -1.80 -0.09 -18.61
CA LEU A 136 -2.61 1.04 -19.07
C LEU A 136 -3.03 0.92 -20.55
N GLU A 137 -2.27 0.21 -21.36
CA GLU A 137 -2.63 -0.12 -22.76
C GLU A 137 -3.72 -1.19 -22.83
N GLU A 138 -3.59 -2.25 -22.01
CA GLU A 138 -4.46 -3.43 -22.02
C GLU A 138 -5.79 -3.20 -21.30
N VAL A 139 -5.77 -2.45 -20.18
CA VAL A 139 -6.93 -2.25 -19.30
C VAL A 139 -7.51 -0.87 -19.47
N LYS A 140 -8.79 -0.78 -19.85
CA LYS A 140 -9.50 0.49 -19.90
C LYS A 140 -10.39 0.64 -18.67
N SER A 141 -10.20 1.71 -17.93
CA SER A 141 -10.93 2.07 -16.72
C SER A 141 -11.18 3.58 -16.67
N ASP A 142 -12.16 3.97 -15.86
CA ASP A 142 -12.47 5.38 -15.62
C ASP A 142 -11.42 6.01 -14.69
N HIS A 143 -10.90 5.21 -13.73
CA HIS A 143 -9.90 5.64 -12.76
C HIS A 143 -8.80 4.58 -12.57
N TYR A 144 -7.57 5.05 -12.30
CA TYR A 144 -6.41 4.21 -11.99
C TYR A 144 -5.73 4.71 -10.72
N ILE A 145 -5.54 3.81 -9.74
CA ILE A 145 -4.81 4.05 -8.49
C ILE A 145 -3.59 3.13 -8.46
N VAL A 146 -2.42 3.70 -8.31
CA VAL A 146 -1.15 2.95 -8.29
C VAL A 146 -0.58 2.97 -6.88
N ASP A 147 -0.39 1.79 -6.27
CA ASP A 147 0.46 1.60 -5.10
C ASP A 147 1.87 1.26 -5.59
N PHE A 148 2.82 2.14 -5.32
CA PHE A 148 4.21 1.95 -5.67
C PHE A 148 5.04 1.67 -4.42
N HIS A 149 5.21 0.40 -4.12
CA HIS A 149 5.93 -0.09 -2.97
C HIS A 149 7.44 -0.07 -3.25
N ALA A 150 8.13 0.98 -2.79
CA ALA A 150 9.52 1.26 -3.17
C ALA A 150 10.29 1.93 -2.04
N GLU A 151 11.61 1.65 -1.94
CA GLU A 151 12.51 2.27 -0.97
C GLU A 151 12.93 3.68 -1.40
N ALA A 152 13.43 3.84 -2.62
CA ALA A 152 14.08 5.08 -3.04
C ALA A 152 13.09 6.19 -3.39
N THR A 153 13.18 7.32 -2.68
CA THR A 153 12.37 8.52 -2.94
C THR A 153 12.48 9.00 -4.39
N SER A 154 13.68 8.95 -4.97
CA SER A 154 13.90 9.36 -6.37
C SER A 154 13.13 8.47 -7.36
N GLU A 155 13.05 7.16 -7.11
CA GLU A 155 12.29 6.24 -7.96
C GLU A 155 10.78 6.49 -7.81
N LYS A 156 10.29 6.76 -6.59
CA LYS A 156 8.90 7.12 -6.32
C LYS A 156 8.49 8.41 -7.03
N VAL A 157 9.26 9.48 -6.89
CA VAL A 157 9.00 10.76 -7.56
C VAL A 157 9.06 10.61 -9.09
N ALA A 158 10.04 9.85 -9.60
CA ALA A 158 10.17 9.60 -11.03
C ALA A 158 8.94 8.89 -11.61
N LEU A 159 8.44 7.83 -10.93
CA LEU A 159 7.24 7.13 -11.39
C LEU A 159 6.00 8.03 -11.29
N GLY A 160 5.86 8.81 -10.22
CA GLY A 160 4.77 9.77 -10.08
C GLY A 160 4.72 10.76 -11.26
N LEU A 161 5.85 11.40 -11.57
CA LEU A 161 5.94 12.33 -12.70
C LEU A 161 5.77 11.66 -14.08
N TYR A 162 6.25 10.41 -14.22
CA TYR A 162 6.08 9.62 -15.43
C TYR A 162 4.61 9.31 -15.73
N LEU A 163 3.83 9.07 -14.68
CA LEU A 163 2.40 8.75 -14.76
C LEU A 163 1.49 9.99 -14.67
N ASP A 164 2.06 11.18 -14.49
CA ASP A 164 1.28 12.40 -14.32
C ASP A 164 0.36 12.69 -15.52
N GLY A 165 -0.93 12.78 -15.22
CA GLY A 165 -2.02 12.93 -16.21
C GLY A 165 -2.46 11.61 -16.88
N ARG A 166 -1.87 10.47 -16.52
CA ARG A 166 -2.21 9.14 -17.06
C ARG A 166 -2.96 8.27 -16.06
N VAL A 167 -2.84 8.57 -14.76
CA VAL A 167 -3.51 7.90 -13.66
C VAL A 167 -4.06 8.92 -12.68
N ASP A 168 -4.99 8.51 -11.80
CA ASP A 168 -5.57 9.42 -10.82
C ASP A 168 -4.69 9.61 -9.60
N ALA A 169 -3.99 8.55 -9.16
CA ALA A 169 -3.07 8.64 -8.03
C ALA A 169 -1.87 7.69 -8.16
N VAL A 170 -0.71 8.15 -7.67
CA VAL A 170 0.49 7.34 -7.40
C VAL A 170 0.85 7.51 -5.93
N LEU A 171 0.73 6.45 -5.16
CA LEU A 171 0.90 6.42 -3.72
C LEU A 171 2.09 5.54 -3.37
N GLY A 172 3.11 6.12 -2.71
CA GLY A 172 4.25 5.35 -2.24
C GLY A 172 3.94 4.62 -0.94
N THR A 173 4.53 3.44 -0.76
CA THR A 173 4.53 2.63 0.46
C THR A 173 5.94 2.08 0.72
N HIS A 174 6.18 1.31 1.76
CA HIS A 174 7.41 0.61 2.13
C HIS A 174 8.24 1.24 3.25
N THR A 175 8.46 2.55 3.27
CA THR A 175 9.41 3.14 4.23
C THR A 175 8.83 3.27 5.64
N HIS A 176 7.52 3.06 5.78
CA HIS A 176 6.78 3.09 7.05
C HIS A 176 6.69 4.47 7.70
N VAL A 177 7.21 5.51 7.08
CA VAL A 177 7.15 6.89 7.58
C VAL A 177 6.30 7.73 6.65
N GLN A 178 5.18 8.28 7.14
CA GLN A 178 4.32 9.14 6.34
C GLN A 178 5.06 10.42 5.95
N THR A 179 5.23 10.64 4.64
CA THR A 179 5.88 11.86 4.13
C THR A 179 4.89 13.03 4.06
N ALA A 180 5.41 14.26 4.08
CA ALA A 180 4.62 15.50 4.07
C ALA A 180 4.63 16.19 2.70
N ASP A 181 4.67 15.40 1.63
CA ASP A 181 4.80 15.87 0.25
C ASP A 181 3.56 15.57 -0.61
N GLU A 182 2.42 15.29 0.04
CA GLU A 182 1.17 15.07 -0.66
C GLU A 182 0.79 16.27 -1.51
N ARG A 183 0.49 16.02 -2.79
CA ARG A 183 0.20 17.09 -3.75
C ARG A 183 -0.56 16.59 -4.97
N VAL A 184 -1.11 17.52 -5.69
CA VAL A 184 -1.57 17.33 -7.07
C VAL A 184 -0.43 17.68 -8.00
N LEU A 185 -0.01 16.72 -8.83
CA LEU A 185 1.03 16.93 -9.84
C LEU A 185 0.53 17.84 -10.97
N PRO A 186 1.41 18.44 -11.79
CA PRO A 186 1.04 19.45 -12.79
C PRO A 186 -0.05 19.06 -13.79
N LYS A 187 -0.20 17.76 -14.10
CA LYS A 187 -1.23 17.25 -15.01
C LYS A 187 -2.41 16.59 -14.29
N GLY A 188 -2.47 16.73 -12.95
CA GLY A 188 -3.63 16.36 -12.13
C GLY A 188 -3.57 15.00 -11.45
N THR A 189 -2.45 14.28 -11.48
CA THR A 189 -2.28 13.05 -10.70
C THR A 189 -2.03 13.38 -9.22
N LEU A 190 -2.73 12.70 -8.32
CA LEU A 190 -2.52 12.80 -6.88
C LEU A 190 -1.26 12.02 -6.50
N TYR A 191 -0.41 12.57 -5.64
CA TYR A 191 0.88 11.97 -5.31
C TYR A 191 1.25 12.14 -3.83
N ILE A 192 1.87 11.11 -3.27
CA ILE A 192 2.62 11.14 -2.01
C ILE A 192 3.78 10.15 -2.10
N SER A 193 4.95 10.51 -1.56
CA SER A 193 6.13 9.63 -1.57
C SER A 193 5.97 8.41 -0.66
N ASP A 194 5.33 8.56 0.50
CA ASP A 194 4.99 7.41 1.36
C ASP A 194 3.76 7.69 2.21
N VAL A 195 2.82 6.76 2.21
CA VAL A 195 1.57 6.85 2.98
C VAL A 195 1.82 6.55 4.47
N GLY A 196 2.95 5.95 4.79
CA GLY A 196 3.34 5.56 6.14
C GLY A 196 2.80 4.20 6.57
N MET A 197 3.05 3.85 7.81
CA MET A 197 2.66 2.59 8.43
C MET A 197 1.45 2.78 9.35
N THR A 198 0.49 1.88 9.28
CA THR A 198 -0.52 1.68 10.31
C THR A 198 -0.01 0.58 11.24
N GLY A 199 0.43 0.94 12.44
CA GLY A 199 1.16 0.00 13.30
C GLY A 199 1.75 0.62 14.56
N PRO A 200 2.79 0.01 15.15
CA PRO A 200 3.44 0.52 16.35
C PRO A 200 4.04 1.93 16.14
N LEU A 201 3.72 2.86 17.03
CA LEU A 201 4.24 4.23 16.98
C LEU A 201 5.71 4.30 17.44
N ASN A 202 6.04 3.63 18.55
CA ASN A 202 7.33 3.75 19.25
C ASN A 202 8.36 2.67 18.86
N GLY A 203 8.26 2.09 17.66
CA GLY A 203 9.22 1.16 17.09
C GLY A 203 10.11 1.78 16.02
N VAL A 204 11.11 1.04 15.58
CA VAL A 204 11.87 1.40 14.37
C VAL A 204 11.22 0.69 13.19
N ILE A 205 10.45 1.44 12.42
CA ILE A 205 9.65 0.93 11.27
C ILE A 205 8.84 -0.35 11.59
N GLY A 206 8.27 -0.41 12.83
CA GLY A 206 7.46 -1.53 13.30
C GLY A 206 8.18 -2.55 14.16
N VAL A 207 9.52 -2.52 14.23
CA VAL A 207 10.36 -3.44 15.02
C VAL A 207 10.72 -2.83 16.38
N GLU A 208 10.85 -3.65 17.43
CA GLU A 208 11.34 -3.22 18.74
C GLU A 208 12.65 -2.41 18.61
N ALA A 209 12.66 -1.19 19.18
CA ALA A 209 13.76 -0.24 18.99
C ALA A 209 15.13 -0.79 19.45
N ASN A 210 15.17 -1.50 20.58
CA ASN A 210 16.43 -2.05 21.13
C ASN A 210 17.10 -3.06 20.19
N ILE A 211 16.32 -3.88 19.49
CA ILE A 211 16.84 -4.85 18.50
C ILE A 211 17.57 -4.10 17.39
N VAL A 212 16.92 -3.07 16.84
CA VAL A 212 17.47 -2.30 15.73
C VAL A 212 18.66 -1.44 16.18
N ILE A 213 18.57 -0.80 17.36
CA ILE A 213 19.68 -0.02 17.93
C ILE A 213 20.90 -0.91 18.19
N ASN A 214 20.73 -2.09 18.78
CA ASN A 214 21.84 -3.04 19.00
C ASN A 214 22.49 -3.49 17.68
N LYS A 215 21.68 -3.70 16.64
CA LYS A 215 22.18 -4.01 15.30
C LYS A 215 23.08 -2.90 14.75
N PHE A 216 22.65 -1.63 14.87
CA PHE A 216 23.44 -0.50 14.33
C PHE A 216 24.63 -0.11 15.20
N THR A 217 24.52 -0.23 16.53
CA THR A 217 25.57 0.21 17.46
C THR A 217 26.60 -0.85 17.79
N LYS A 218 26.20 -2.13 17.78
CA LYS A 218 27.02 -3.27 18.24
C LYS A 218 27.21 -4.36 17.18
N GLY A 219 26.52 -4.27 16.02
CA GLY A 219 26.54 -5.34 15.01
C GLY A 219 25.82 -6.63 15.44
N ILE A 220 25.04 -6.60 16.52
CA ILE A 220 24.32 -7.78 17.02
C ILE A 220 23.06 -7.97 16.18
N ILE A 221 22.93 -9.14 15.58
CA ILE A 221 21.76 -9.50 14.76
C ILE A 221 20.86 -10.42 15.60
N GLU A 222 19.66 -9.94 15.89
CA GLU A 222 18.60 -10.68 16.56
C GLU A 222 17.38 -10.82 15.64
N PRO A 223 16.52 -11.84 15.84
CA PRO A 223 15.26 -11.92 15.12
C PRO A 223 14.38 -10.69 15.39
N ASN A 224 13.81 -10.14 14.34
CA ASN A 224 12.89 -9.01 14.47
C ASN A 224 11.66 -9.41 15.31
N LYS A 225 11.27 -8.53 16.23
CA LYS A 225 10.03 -8.61 16.99
C LYS A 225 9.23 -7.35 16.74
N THR A 226 7.92 -7.50 16.57
CA THR A 226 7.01 -6.35 16.45
C THR A 226 7.08 -5.51 17.73
N ALA A 227 7.22 -4.21 17.59
CA ALA A 227 7.17 -3.29 18.71
C ALA A 227 5.78 -3.31 19.39
N THR A 228 5.76 -2.97 20.67
CA THR A 228 4.55 -2.92 21.50
C THR A 228 4.27 -1.49 21.97
N GLY A 229 3.12 -1.26 22.59
CA GLY A 229 2.72 0.02 23.18
C GLY A 229 1.76 0.81 22.29
N GLU A 230 2.03 2.10 22.10
CA GLU A 230 1.15 2.99 21.32
C GLU A 230 1.16 2.61 19.84
N LYS A 231 0.02 2.86 19.21
CA LYS A 231 -0.21 2.56 17.79
C LYS A 231 -0.64 3.82 17.04
N GLN A 232 -0.38 3.83 15.75
CA GLN A 232 -0.76 4.88 14.83
C GLN A 232 -1.56 4.31 13.66
N PHE A 233 -2.45 5.12 13.11
CA PHE A 233 -3.16 4.85 11.87
C PHE A 233 -2.80 5.89 10.83
N ASN A 234 -2.16 5.47 9.75
CA ASN A 234 -1.74 6.32 8.64
C ASN A 234 -2.48 5.97 7.36
N GLY A 235 -2.91 6.99 6.65
CA GLY A 235 -3.58 6.84 5.37
C GLY A 235 -3.64 8.16 4.60
N VAL A 236 -4.22 8.08 3.41
CA VAL A 236 -4.58 9.25 2.62
C VAL A 236 -6.00 9.13 2.09
N ILE A 237 -6.70 10.25 2.05
CA ILE A 237 -7.99 10.37 1.38
C ILE A 237 -7.74 10.99 0.02
N LEU A 238 -8.17 10.30 -1.02
CA LEU A 238 -8.18 10.78 -2.38
C LEU A 238 -9.60 11.23 -2.72
N ASP A 239 -9.79 12.48 -3.09
CA ASP A 239 -11.01 12.92 -3.74
C ASP A 239 -10.74 13.04 -5.24
N ILE A 240 -11.25 12.07 -5.99
CA ILE A 240 -11.05 11.97 -7.44
C ILE A 240 -12.22 12.58 -8.23
N ASN A 241 -12.89 13.59 -7.67
CA ASN A 241 -13.91 14.33 -8.38
C ASN A 241 -13.29 15.11 -9.55
N ASN A 242 -13.83 14.95 -10.76
CA ASN A 242 -13.29 15.52 -12.00
C ASN A 242 -13.08 17.03 -11.96
N ASN A 243 -13.83 17.76 -11.13
CA ASN A 243 -13.76 19.22 -11.06
C ASN A 243 -12.65 19.74 -10.13
N LYS A 244 -12.21 18.96 -9.15
CA LYS A 244 -11.16 19.35 -8.19
C LYS A 244 -10.65 18.12 -7.45
N LYS A 245 -9.58 17.49 -7.99
CA LYS A 245 -8.90 16.41 -7.29
C LYS A 245 -8.15 16.93 -6.07
N SER A 246 -8.13 16.16 -4.99
CA SER A 246 -7.34 16.47 -3.80
C SER A 246 -6.86 15.21 -3.09
N ILE A 247 -5.74 15.34 -2.40
CA ILE A 247 -5.17 14.31 -1.52
C ILE A 247 -4.99 14.93 -0.14
N THR A 248 -5.36 14.19 0.90
CA THR A 248 -5.28 14.65 2.29
C THR A 248 -4.73 13.52 3.15
N ARG A 249 -3.67 13.77 3.90
CA ARG A 249 -3.12 12.80 4.88
C ARG A 249 -4.06 12.64 6.06
N ILE A 250 -4.11 11.41 6.57
CA ILE A 250 -4.66 11.07 7.88
C ILE A 250 -3.55 10.49 8.72
N HIS A 251 -3.44 10.98 9.96
CA HIS A 251 -2.58 10.46 10.99
C HIS A 251 -3.35 10.50 12.33
N ILE A 252 -3.58 9.36 12.93
CA ILE A 252 -4.34 9.18 14.18
C ILE A 252 -3.52 8.32 15.14
#